data_f722892998fa97ce2fb9401ce79e8bab
#
_entry.id   f722892998fa97ce2fb9401ce79e8bab
#
_cell.length_a   1.000
_cell.length_b   1.000
_cell.length_c   1.000
_cell.angle_alpha   90.00
_cell.angle_beta   90.00
_cell.angle_gamma   90.00
#
_symmetry.space_group_name_H-M   'P 1'
#
loop_
_entity.id
_entity.type
_entity.pdbx_description
1 polymer ?
#
loop_
_entity_poly.entity_id
_entity_poly.type
_entity_poly.pdbx_seq_one_letter_code
_entity_poly.pdbx_strand_id
1 'polypeptide(L)'
;MANHPAEGNRVMLNVRIATPPPPLWSEVPPGLASSYIFNLKPGDKVTVSGPYGEFFIKDTDREMVYIGGGAGMAPMRSHLFHLFHTLKTGRKVSFWYGARSVREMFYDEQFKEIEKQFPNFSYNVALSEPMEEDNWKGSTGFIHQVLHDEYLKDHEDPTELEYYMCGPPPMINACDQMLDSLGVEKEMIAYDSFG
;
A
#
# COMPACT_ATOMS: atom_id res chain seq x y z
N MET A 1 6.70 -4.05 7.42
CA MET A 1 7.30 -5.29 6.85
C MET A 1 6.47 -5.74 5.66
N ALA A 2 7.12 -6.27 4.62
CA ALA A 2 6.43 -6.69 3.40
C ALA A 2 6.13 -8.19 3.33
N ASN A 3 6.85 -9.01 4.09
CA ASN A 3 6.55 -10.43 4.20
C ASN A 3 5.44 -10.69 5.21
N HIS A 4 4.65 -11.72 4.96
CA HIS A 4 3.68 -12.23 5.95
C HIS A 4 4.31 -13.34 6.80
N PRO A 5 3.75 -13.67 7.98
CA PRO A 5 4.40 -14.57 8.95
C PRO A 5 4.78 -15.95 8.39
N ALA A 6 3.98 -16.52 7.47
CA ALA A 6 4.23 -17.84 6.90
C ALA A 6 5.39 -17.88 5.88
N GLU A 7 5.97 -16.75 5.51
CA GLU A 7 7.14 -16.70 4.60
C GLU A 7 8.47 -17.03 5.31
N GLY A 8 8.42 -17.49 6.56
CA GLY A 8 9.58 -18.02 7.29
C GLY A 8 10.35 -16.97 8.09
N ASN A 9 11.56 -17.36 8.53
CA ASN A 9 12.39 -16.56 9.43
C ASN A 9 13.16 -15.46 8.69
N ARG A 10 12.45 -14.55 8.06
CA ARG A 10 13.03 -13.41 7.37
C ARG A 10 12.20 -12.15 7.59
N VAL A 11 12.84 -11.01 7.54
CA VAL A 11 12.20 -9.69 7.51
C VAL A 11 12.44 -9.10 6.13
N MET A 12 11.37 -8.78 5.42
CA MET A 12 11.41 -8.11 4.12
C MET A 12 10.96 -6.67 4.29
N LEU A 13 11.77 -5.74 3.83
CA LEU A 13 11.49 -4.30 3.89
C LEU A 13 11.43 -3.73 2.48
N ASN A 14 10.51 -2.80 2.26
CA ASN A 14 10.54 -1.89 1.13
C ASN A 14 11.19 -0.60 1.59
N VAL A 15 12.33 -0.26 1.01
CA VAL A 15 13.08 0.93 1.39
C VAL A 15 13.32 1.80 0.16
N ARG A 16 12.89 3.03 0.24
CA ARG A 16 13.23 4.08 -0.70
C ARG A 16 14.31 4.96 -0.08
N ILE A 17 15.34 5.32 -0.86
CA ILE A 17 16.32 6.28 -0.37
C ILE A 17 15.64 7.64 -0.18
N ALA A 18 15.73 8.19 1.01
CA ALA A 18 15.18 9.51 1.31
C ALA A 18 16.18 10.57 0.85
N THR A 19 15.94 11.14 -0.31
CA THR A 19 16.71 12.28 -0.83
C THR A 19 15.95 13.57 -0.57
N PRO A 20 16.63 14.67 -0.16
CA PRO A 20 16.00 15.97 -0.04
C PRO A 20 15.39 16.41 -1.37
N PRO A 21 14.27 17.15 -1.37
CA PRO A 21 13.74 17.72 -2.60
C PRO A 21 14.65 18.83 -3.18
N PRO A 22 14.64 19.11 -4.48
CA PRO A 22 15.31 20.29 -5.03
C PRO A 22 14.75 21.58 -4.39
N PRO A 23 15.58 22.59 -4.12
CA PRO A 23 17.03 22.69 -4.36
C PRO A 23 17.92 22.19 -3.19
N LEU A 24 17.34 21.56 -2.19
CA LEU A 24 17.99 21.25 -0.91
C LEU A 24 19.00 20.08 -0.95
N TRP A 25 19.16 19.40 -2.07
CA TRP A 25 20.03 18.21 -2.18
C TRP A 25 21.51 18.47 -1.86
N SER A 26 22.00 19.72 -2.02
CA SER A 26 23.36 20.10 -1.64
C SER A 26 23.49 20.57 -0.19
N GLU A 27 22.40 20.86 0.50
CA GLU A 27 22.37 21.48 1.83
C GLU A 27 21.94 20.52 2.92
N VAL A 28 21.13 19.51 2.56
CA VAL A 28 20.59 18.52 3.48
C VAL A 28 21.07 17.12 3.08
N PRO A 29 21.67 16.36 4.00
CA PRO A 29 22.11 14.99 3.70
C PRO A 29 20.92 14.06 3.46
N PRO A 30 21.12 12.95 2.72
CA PRO A 30 20.13 11.91 2.59
C PRO A 30 19.72 11.33 3.95
N GLY A 31 18.52 10.74 4.03
CA GLY A 31 18.02 10.13 5.26
C GLY A 31 18.96 9.06 5.81
N LEU A 32 19.28 9.14 7.10
CA LEU A 32 20.26 8.29 7.77
C LEU A 32 19.92 6.80 7.66
N ALA A 33 18.68 6.40 7.98
CA ALA A 33 18.25 5.01 7.99
C ALA A 33 18.27 4.39 6.58
N SER A 34 17.72 5.09 5.59
CA SER A 34 17.72 4.61 4.22
C SER A 34 19.13 4.52 3.64
N SER A 35 19.99 5.51 3.89
CA SER A 35 21.39 5.48 3.47
C SER A 35 22.16 4.34 4.12
N TYR A 36 21.94 4.08 5.41
CA TYR A 36 22.52 2.94 6.10
C TYR A 36 22.14 1.62 5.42
N ILE A 37 20.84 1.40 5.18
CA ILE A 37 20.35 0.17 4.56
C ILE A 37 20.92 -0.02 3.15
N PHE A 38 20.98 1.04 2.34
CA PHE A 38 21.53 0.98 0.98
C PHE A 38 23.04 0.72 0.92
N ASN A 39 23.77 0.98 2.01
CA ASN A 39 25.20 0.69 2.12
C ASN A 39 25.50 -0.74 2.63
N LEU A 40 24.51 -1.46 3.14
CA LEU A 40 24.67 -2.85 3.58
C LEU A 40 25.00 -3.78 2.41
N LYS A 41 25.81 -4.79 2.71
CA LYS A 41 26.18 -5.86 1.78
C LYS A 41 25.61 -7.20 2.28
N PRO A 42 25.37 -8.16 1.38
CA PRO A 42 25.00 -9.50 1.80
C PRO A 42 26.00 -10.08 2.82
N GLY A 43 25.49 -10.54 3.96
CA GLY A 43 26.28 -11.04 5.07
C GLY A 43 26.52 -10.05 6.21
N ASP A 44 26.24 -8.77 6.03
CA ASP A 44 26.32 -7.79 7.10
C ASP A 44 25.26 -8.09 8.18
N LYS A 45 25.68 -7.92 9.45
CA LYS A 45 24.78 -8.09 10.59
C LYS A 45 24.10 -6.76 10.93
N VAL A 46 22.78 -6.81 11.11
CA VAL A 46 21.99 -5.66 11.54
C VAL A 46 21.26 -6.01 12.83
N THR A 47 21.17 -5.03 13.74
CA THR A 47 20.33 -5.15 14.93
C THR A 47 18.96 -4.61 14.61
N VAL A 48 17.93 -5.40 14.84
CA VAL A 48 16.53 -5.02 14.69
C VAL A 48 15.80 -5.15 16.02
N SER A 49 14.81 -4.31 16.24
CA SER A 49 13.91 -4.38 17.39
C SER A 49 12.46 -4.29 16.90
N GLY A 50 11.55 -4.83 17.67
CA GLY A 50 10.11 -4.88 17.33
C GLY A 50 9.49 -6.23 17.69
N PRO A 51 8.30 -6.54 17.16
CA PRO A 51 7.50 -5.68 16.26
C PRO A 51 6.89 -4.47 16.99
N TYR A 52 6.69 -3.38 16.25
CA TYR A 52 6.01 -2.17 16.72
C TYR A 52 4.85 -1.84 15.79
N GLY A 53 3.90 -1.04 16.27
CA GLY A 53 2.73 -0.57 15.52
C GLY A 53 1.47 -1.39 15.78
N GLU A 54 0.34 -0.84 15.35
CA GLU A 54 -1.01 -1.36 15.61
C GLU A 54 -1.84 -1.49 14.32
N PHE A 55 -1.17 -1.60 13.17
CA PHE A 55 -1.85 -1.75 11.89
C PHE A 55 -2.17 -3.22 11.63
N PHE A 56 -3.35 -3.65 12.10
CA PHE A 56 -3.81 -5.03 12.04
C PHE A 56 -5.09 -5.18 11.23
N ILE A 57 -5.29 -6.37 10.67
CA ILE A 57 -6.55 -6.79 10.07
C ILE A 57 -7.60 -6.93 11.16
N LYS A 58 -8.75 -6.30 11.00
CA LYS A 58 -9.89 -6.41 11.93
C LYS A 58 -10.59 -7.76 11.76
N ASP A 59 -11.05 -8.31 12.87
CA ASP A 59 -11.78 -9.58 12.90
C ASP A 59 -13.28 -9.33 12.68
N THR A 60 -13.67 -9.16 11.44
CA THR A 60 -15.05 -8.94 10.99
C THR A 60 -15.31 -9.67 9.68
N ASP A 61 -16.56 -9.67 9.22
CA ASP A 61 -16.94 -10.21 7.90
C ASP A 61 -17.15 -9.13 6.84
N ARG A 62 -16.80 -7.86 7.13
CA ARG A 62 -17.00 -6.73 6.21
C ARG A 62 -16.12 -6.83 4.97
N GLU A 63 -16.56 -6.25 3.87
CA GLU A 63 -15.72 -6.05 2.70
C GLU A 63 -14.54 -5.13 3.04
N MET A 64 -13.38 -5.40 2.44
CA MET A 64 -12.12 -4.71 2.73
C MET A 64 -11.64 -3.94 1.50
N VAL A 65 -11.31 -2.68 1.69
CA VAL A 65 -10.69 -1.81 0.69
C VAL A 65 -9.30 -1.43 1.16
N TYR A 66 -8.28 -1.94 0.47
CA TYR A 66 -6.88 -1.61 0.70
C TYR A 66 -6.44 -0.48 -0.23
N ILE A 67 -5.75 0.53 0.31
CA ILE A 67 -5.25 1.67 -0.46
C ILE A 67 -3.76 1.84 -0.17
N GLY A 68 -2.93 1.60 -1.16
CA GLY A 68 -1.48 1.66 -1.01
C GLY A 68 -0.81 2.68 -1.92
N GLY A 69 0.28 3.30 -1.47
CA GLY A 69 1.08 4.20 -2.28
C GLY A 69 2.57 4.08 -2.02
N GLY A 70 3.35 3.92 -3.07
CA GLY A 70 4.80 3.82 -2.98
C GLY A 70 5.25 2.72 -2.00
N ALA A 71 6.08 3.06 -1.01
CA ALA A 71 6.58 2.11 0.01
C ALA A 71 5.48 1.57 0.94
N GLY A 72 4.30 2.21 1.00
CA GLY A 72 3.10 1.71 1.69
C GLY A 72 2.59 0.38 1.18
N MET A 73 3.05 -0.06 0.03
CA MET A 73 2.88 -1.42 -0.46
C MET A 73 3.34 -2.50 0.54
N ALA A 74 4.31 -2.23 1.41
CA ALA A 74 4.88 -3.23 2.31
C ALA A 74 3.84 -3.88 3.25
N PRO A 75 3.11 -3.14 4.10
CA PRO A 75 2.08 -3.74 4.95
C PRO A 75 0.90 -4.30 4.14
N MET A 76 0.56 -3.68 2.99
CA MET A 76 -0.49 -4.22 2.11
C MET A 76 -0.15 -5.63 1.65
N ARG A 77 1.09 -5.85 1.18
CA ARG A 77 1.55 -7.17 0.79
C ARG A 77 1.47 -8.16 1.96
N SER A 78 1.92 -7.77 3.14
CA SER A 78 1.87 -8.63 4.33
C SER A 78 0.45 -9.06 4.68
N HIS A 79 -0.50 -8.12 4.73
CA HIS A 79 -1.90 -8.38 5.02
C HIS A 79 -2.56 -9.25 3.95
N LEU A 80 -2.44 -8.88 2.67
CA LEU A 80 -3.10 -9.58 1.57
C LEU A 80 -2.59 -11.01 1.42
N PHE A 81 -1.27 -11.22 1.56
CA PHE A 81 -0.72 -12.57 1.57
C PHE A 81 -1.21 -13.40 2.76
N HIS A 82 -1.36 -12.79 3.94
CA HIS A 82 -1.92 -13.48 5.09
C HIS A 82 -3.39 -13.84 4.87
N LEU A 83 -4.20 -12.91 4.38
CA LEU A 83 -5.63 -13.13 4.07
C LEU A 83 -5.85 -14.27 3.09
N PHE A 84 -5.11 -14.28 1.98
CA PHE A 84 -5.36 -15.23 0.90
C PHE A 84 -4.56 -16.53 1.02
N HIS A 85 -3.31 -16.50 1.45
CA HIS A 85 -2.49 -17.71 1.53
C HIS A 85 -2.60 -18.44 2.87
N THR A 86 -2.86 -17.74 3.98
CA THR A 86 -2.98 -18.35 5.31
C THR A 86 -4.42 -18.53 5.74
N LEU A 87 -5.19 -17.44 5.82
CA LEU A 87 -6.57 -17.47 6.31
C LEU A 87 -7.56 -18.00 5.27
N LYS A 88 -7.24 -17.94 3.98
CA LYS A 88 -8.15 -18.32 2.88
C LYS A 88 -9.48 -17.58 3.01
N THR A 89 -9.42 -16.27 3.24
CA THR A 89 -10.60 -15.46 3.52
C THR A 89 -11.66 -15.56 2.42
N GLY A 90 -12.93 -15.64 2.83
CA GLY A 90 -14.08 -15.51 1.92
C GLY A 90 -14.56 -14.08 1.75
N ARG A 91 -13.99 -13.11 2.50
CA ARG A 91 -14.36 -11.70 2.41
C ARG A 91 -14.03 -11.14 1.03
N LYS A 92 -14.88 -10.24 0.52
CA LYS A 92 -14.53 -9.46 -0.67
C LYS A 92 -13.44 -8.46 -0.31
N VAL A 93 -12.39 -8.42 -1.12
CA VAL A 93 -11.21 -7.57 -0.90
C VAL A 93 -10.84 -6.89 -2.20
N SER A 94 -10.69 -5.58 -2.17
CA SER A 94 -10.14 -4.81 -3.28
C SER A 94 -8.85 -4.11 -2.85
N PHE A 95 -7.84 -4.14 -3.72
CA PHE A 95 -6.59 -3.44 -3.49
C PHE A 95 -6.37 -2.37 -4.56
N TRP A 96 -6.26 -1.13 -4.14
CA TRP A 96 -6.09 0.07 -4.94
C TRP A 96 -4.69 0.63 -4.72
N TYR A 97 -3.83 0.48 -5.73
CA TYR A 97 -2.43 0.86 -5.63
C TYR A 97 -2.09 2.06 -6.51
N GLY A 98 -1.63 3.14 -5.88
CA GLY A 98 -1.13 4.34 -6.55
C GLY A 98 0.39 4.34 -6.71
N ALA A 99 0.87 4.49 -7.94
CA ALA A 99 2.27 4.74 -8.25
C ALA A 99 2.39 5.93 -9.20
N ARG A 100 3.59 6.50 -9.35
CA ARG A 100 3.78 7.56 -10.36
C ARG A 100 3.89 6.97 -11.76
N SER A 101 4.71 5.94 -11.92
CA SER A 101 4.96 5.28 -13.20
C SER A 101 5.18 3.78 -12.98
N VAL A 102 5.22 2.99 -14.06
CA VAL A 102 5.46 1.54 -14.01
C VAL A 102 6.76 1.20 -13.28
N ARG A 103 7.80 2.01 -13.39
CA ARG A 103 9.08 1.79 -12.68
C ARG A 103 8.97 1.84 -11.16
N GLU A 104 7.93 2.46 -10.63
CA GLU A 104 7.71 2.59 -9.18
C GLU A 104 6.74 1.55 -8.63
N MET A 105 6.23 0.65 -9.47
CA MET A 105 5.35 -0.43 -9.03
C MET A 105 6.14 -1.54 -8.33
N PHE A 106 5.57 -2.06 -7.23
CA PHE A 106 6.11 -3.17 -6.46
C PHE A 106 5.17 -4.37 -6.53
N TYR A 107 5.71 -5.57 -6.64
CA TYR A 107 5.00 -6.85 -6.49
C TYR A 107 3.78 -7.04 -7.43
N ASP A 108 3.70 -6.32 -8.53
CA ASP A 108 2.57 -6.33 -9.47
C ASP A 108 2.16 -7.75 -9.88
N GLU A 109 3.14 -8.56 -10.32
CA GLU A 109 2.90 -9.95 -10.71
C GLU A 109 2.35 -10.81 -9.57
N GLN A 110 2.74 -10.53 -8.33
CA GLN A 110 2.28 -11.30 -7.18
C GLN A 110 0.80 -11.02 -6.87
N PHE A 111 0.35 -9.76 -6.99
CA PHE A 111 -1.06 -9.42 -6.79
C PHE A 111 -1.93 -9.89 -7.94
N LYS A 112 -1.48 -9.81 -9.17
CA LYS A 112 -2.15 -10.41 -10.33
C LYS A 112 -2.30 -11.93 -10.18
N GLU A 113 -1.34 -12.59 -9.56
CA GLU A 113 -1.45 -14.03 -9.30
C GLU A 113 -2.49 -14.34 -8.20
N ILE A 114 -2.58 -13.52 -7.13
CA ILE A 114 -3.65 -13.67 -6.13
C ILE A 114 -5.01 -13.46 -6.80
N GLU A 115 -5.16 -12.43 -7.63
CA GLU A 115 -6.40 -12.13 -8.34
C GLU A 115 -6.88 -13.29 -9.22
N LYS A 116 -5.96 -13.97 -9.93
CA LYS A 116 -6.29 -15.17 -10.70
C LYS A 116 -6.75 -16.35 -9.85
N GLN A 117 -6.19 -16.50 -8.64
CA GLN A 117 -6.47 -17.63 -7.76
C GLN A 117 -7.72 -17.42 -6.90
N PHE A 118 -8.07 -16.18 -6.59
CA PHE A 118 -9.13 -15.85 -5.64
C PHE A 118 -10.16 -14.89 -6.26
N PRO A 119 -11.36 -15.38 -6.63
CA PRO A 119 -12.37 -14.57 -7.30
C PRO A 119 -12.96 -13.44 -6.44
N ASN A 120 -12.72 -13.48 -5.14
CA ASN A 120 -13.11 -12.46 -4.16
C ASN A 120 -12.04 -11.38 -3.96
N PHE A 121 -10.97 -11.36 -4.75
CA PHE A 121 -9.94 -10.33 -4.75
C PHE A 121 -9.90 -9.59 -6.08
N SER A 122 -9.74 -8.26 -6.01
CA SER A 122 -9.45 -7.42 -7.19
C SER A 122 -8.24 -6.53 -6.94
N TYR A 123 -7.39 -6.39 -7.96
CA TYR A 123 -6.19 -5.58 -7.92
C TYR A 123 -6.25 -4.45 -8.95
N ASN A 124 -6.29 -3.21 -8.47
CA ASN A 124 -6.51 -2.01 -9.27
C ASN A 124 -5.30 -1.08 -9.13
N VAL A 125 -4.72 -0.66 -10.23
CA VAL A 125 -3.54 0.22 -10.26
C VAL A 125 -3.87 1.51 -10.99
N ALA A 126 -3.49 2.63 -10.37
CA ALA A 126 -3.52 3.94 -11.02
C ALA A 126 -2.13 4.56 -11.07
N LEU A 127 -1.74 5.12 -12.21
CA LEU A 127 -0.51 5.86 -12.38
C LEU A 127 -0.80 7.37 -12.48
N SER A 128 -0.17 8.16 -11.60
CA SER A 128 -0.34 9.62 -11.63
C SER A 128 0.49 10.30 -12.71
N GLU A 129 1.60 9.72 -13.10
CA GLU A 129 2.57 10.26 -14.06
C GLU A 129 3.12 9.14 -14.96
N PRO A 130 2.24 8.41 -15.72
CA PRO A 130 2.72 7.37 -16.63
C PRO A 130 3.62 7.97 -17.71
N MET A 131 4.70 7.29 -18.02
CA MET A 131 5.62 7.70 -19.07
C MET A 131 5.14 7.14 -20.42
N GLU A 132 5.51 7.80 -21.53
CA GLU A 132 5.15 7.30 -22.87
C GLU A 132 5.66 5.87 -23.12
N GLU A 133 6.89 5.59 -22.67
CA GLU A 133 7.50 4.27 -22.78
C GLU A 133 6.78 3.18 -21.97
N ASP A 134 6.00 3.54 -20.94
CA ASP A 134 5.23 2.59 -20.14
C ASP A 134 4.10 1.91 -20.95
N ASN A 135 3.63 2.54 -22.04
CA ASN A 135 2.47 2.09 -22.83
C ASN A 135 1.27 1.73 -21.94
N TRP A 136 1.10 2.45 -20.84
CA TRP A 136 0.11 2.19 -19.83
C TRP A 136 -1.32 2.22 -20.39
N LYS A 137 -2.14 1.22 -20.03
CA LYS A 137 -3.54 1.10 -20.48
C LYS A 137 -4.54 1.07 -19.32
N GLY A 138 -4.03 1.09 -18.07
CA GLY A 138 -4.86 1.15 -16.87
C GLY A 138 -5.28 2.57 -16.51
N SER A 139 -5.85 2.71 -15.31
CA SER A 139 -6.34 3.98 -14.81
C SER A 139 -5.20 4.98 -14.58
N THR A 140 -5.49 6.26 -14.78
CA THR A 140 -4.54 7.37 -14.59
C THR A 140 -5.11 8.38 -13.60
N GLY A 141 -4.23 8.97 -12.80
CA GLY A 141 -4.58 9.96 -11.79
C GLY A 141 -4.20 9.52 -10.37
N PHE A 142 -4.64 10.30 -9.40
CA PHE A 142 -4.40 9.97 -7.99
C PHE A 142 -5.34 8.87 -7.52
N ILE A 143 -4.80 7.92 -6.76
CA ILE A 143 -5.51 6.70 -6.40
C ILE A 143 -6.84 6.95 -5.65
N HIS A 144 -6.92 7.98 -4.81
CA HIS A 144 -8.17 8.31 -4.10
C HIS A 144 -9.29 8.71 -5.07
N GLN A 145 -8.97 9.46 -6.14
CA GLN A 145 -9.94 9.86 -7.17
C GLN A 145 -10.39 8.64 -8.00
N VAL A 146 -9.42 7.81 -8.41
CA VAL A 146 -9.72 6.61 -9.19
C VAL A 146 -10.58 5.64 -8.37
N LEU A 147 -10.26 5.40 -7.11
CA LEU A 147 -11.07 4.59 -6.20
C LEU A 147 -12.49 5.14 -6.05
N HIS A 148 -12.63 6.46 -5.87
CA HIS A 148 -13.93 7.09 -5.78
C HIS A 148 -14.72 6.90 -7.09
N ASP A 149 -14.12 7.23 -8.24
CA ASP A 149 -14.82 7.31 -9.53
C ASP A 149 -15.13 5.94 -10.13
N GLU A 150 -14.28 4.95 -9.89
CA GLU A 150 -14.45 3.61 -10.47
C GLU A 150 -15.16 2.64 -9.53
N TYR A 151 -15.28 2.98 -8.23
CA TYR A 151 -15.82 2.03 -7.26
C TYR A 151 -16.78 2.66 -6.23
N LEU A 152 -16.32 3.62 -5.42
CA LEU A 152 -17.08 4.03 -4.23
C LEU A 152 -18.34 4.83 -4.56
N LYS A 153 -18.32 5.65 -5.62
CA LYS A 153 -19.49 6.47 -6.01
C LYS A 153 -20.72 5.64 -6.38
N ASP A 154 -20.50 4.43 -6.90
CA ASP A 154 -21.57 3.52 -7.33
C ASP A 154 -21.75 2.34 -6.34
N HIS A 155 -21.03 2.35 -5.23
CA HIS A 155 -21.16 1.34 -4.19
C HIS A 155 -22.43 1.55 -3.37
N GLU A 156 -23.14 0.46 -3.04
CA GLU A 156 -24.42 0.52 -2.33
C GLU A 156 -24.30 1.22 -0.98
N ASP A 157 -23.25 0.89 -0.20
CA ASP A 157 -22.98 1.50 1.09
C ASP A 157 -21.45 1.56 1.37
N PRO A 158 -20.78 2.68 1.02
CA PRO A 158 -19.36 2.85 1.32
C PRO A 158 -19.03 2.93 2.82
N THR A 159 -20.03 3.25 3.67
CA THR A 159 -19.81 3.41 5.13
C THR A 159 -19.68 2.08 5.86
N GLU A 160 -20.15 0.99 5.25
CA GLU A 160 -20.07 -0.35 5.79
C GLU A 160 -18.78 -1.12 5.39
N LEU A 161 -17.89 -0.48 4.64
CA LEU A 161 -16.60 -1.06 4.24
C LEU A 161 -15.51 -0.80 5.28
N GLU A 162 -14.51 -1.68 5.33
CA GLU A 162 -13.28 -1.44 6.08
C GLU A 162 -12.17 -0.96 5.17
N TYR A 163 -11.53 0.13 5.56
CA TYR A 163 -10.46 0.77 4.79
C TYR A 163 -9.12 0.59 5.49
N TYR A 164 -8.12 0.13 4.72
CA TYR A 164 -6.75 -0.08 5.18
C TYR A 164 -5.82 0.75 4.30
N MET A 165 -5.17 1.76 4.87
CA MET A 165 -4.39 2.72 4.10
C MET A 165 -2.93 2.74 4.54
N CYS A 166 -1.99 2.75 3.58
CA CYS A 166 -0.59 3.03 3.88
C CYS A 166 0.11 3.69 2.69
N GLY A 167 0.81 4.77 2.97
CA GLY A 167 1.52 5.53 1.94
C GLY A 167 1.98 6.91 2.40
N PRO A 168 2.38 7.76 1.44
CA PRO A 168 2.79 9.13 1.75
C PRO A 168 1.69 9.94 2.43
N PRO A 169 2.02 10.84 3.37
CA PRO A 169 1.04 11.66 4.08
C PRO A 169 0.04 12.41 3.19
N PRO A 170 0.45 13.01 2.05
CA PRO A 170 -0.52 13.66 1.15
C PRO A 170 -1.57 12.69 0.57
N MET A 171 -1.19 11.42 0.29
CA MET A 171 -2.13 10.40 -0.18
C MET A 171 -3.11 10.01 0.94
N ILE A 172 -2.59 9.73 2.14
CA ILE A 172 -3.42 9.38 3.31
C ILE A 172 -4.44 10.49 3.59
N ASN A 173 -3.99 11.76 3.63
CA ASN A 173 -4.88 12.89 3.85
C ASN A 173 -5.96 13.03 2.77
N ALA A 174 -5.61 12.81 1.51
CA ALA A 174 -6.57 12.88 0.40
C ALA A 174 -7.60 11.75 0.45
N CYS A 175 -7.17 10.53 0.81
CA CYS A 175 -8.05 9.40 1.04
C CYS A 175 -8.97 9.65 2.24
N ASP A 176 -8.42 10.13 3.36
CA ASP A 176 -9.19 10.42 4.58
C ASP A 176 -10.29 11.47 4.32
N GLN A 177 -9.97 12.56 3.61
CA GLN A 177 -10.95 13.58 3.21
C GLN A 177 -12.03 13.03 2.27
N MET A 178 -11.64 12.18 1.33
CA MET A 178 -12.62 11.53 0.44
C MET A 178 -13.57 10.63 1.23
N LEU A 179 -13.05 9.78 2.12
CA LEU A 179 -13.84 8.88 2.95
C LEU A 179 -14.75 9.64 3.92
N ASP A 180 -14.27 10.72 4.53
CA ASP A 180 -15.04 11.61 5.38
C ASP A 180 -16.23 12.24 4.59
N SER A 181 -16.01 12.66 3.34
CA SER A 181 -17.06 13.20 2.47
C SER A 181 -18.13 12.17 2.11
N LEU A 182 -17.82 10.88 2.18
CA LEU A 182 -18.74 9.77 1.98
C LEU A 182 -19.44 9.33 3.28
N GLY A 183 -19.11 9.96 4.42
CA GLY A 183 -19.68 9.64 5.72
C GLY A 183 -19.08 8.43 6.40
N VAL A 184 -17.88 7.99 5.99
CA VAL A 184 -17.19 6.84 6.61
C VAL A 184 -16.70 7.20 8.00
N GLU A 185 -17.09 6.44 9.00
CA GLU A 185 -16.68 6.62 10.39
C GLU A 185 -15.19 6.22 10.57
N LYS A 186 -14.50 6.92 11.49
CA LYS A 186 -13.05 6.70 11.71
C LYS A 186 -12.73 5.27 12.18
N GLU A 187 -13.67 4.64 12.85
CA GLU A 187 -13.57 3.24 13.28
C GLU A 187 -13.47 2.25 12.10
N MET A 188 -13.95 2.63 10.92
CA MET A 188 -13.83 1.83 9.69
C MET A 188 -12.48 1.97 9.02
N ILE A 189 -11.68 2.94 9.44
CA ILE A 189 -10.40 3.29 8.81
C ILE A 189 -9.24 2.83 9.70
N ALA A 190 -8.32 2.08 9.13
CA ALA A 190 -7.02 1.75 9.72
C ALA A 190 -5.92 2.27 8.77
N TYR A 191 -4.93 2.95 9.30
CA TYR A 191 -3.83 3.43 8.48
C TYR A 191 -2.49 3.40 9.20
N ASP A 192 -1.41 3.30 8.40
CA ASP A 192 -0.03 3.48 8.84
C ASP A 192 0.62 4.57 7.98
N SER A 193 1.14 5.60 8.62
CA SER A 193 1.70 6.78 7.96
C SER A 193 3.21 6.86 8.16
N PHE A 194 3.93 7.24 7.11
CA PHE A 194 5.39 7.45 7.12
C PHE A 194 5.78 8.90 7.41
N GLY A 195 5.06 9.60 8.21
CA GLY A 195 5.33 10.99 8.55
C GLY A 195 5.56 11.25 10.01
#